data_4b366cbd3c7c48f26384fc0ab6fb5b56
#
_entry.id   4b366cbd3c7c48f26384fc0ab6fb5b56
#
_cell.length_a   1.000
_cell.length_b   1.000
_cell.length_c   1.000
_cell.angle_alpha   90.00
_cell.angle_beta   90.00
_cell.angle_gamma   90.00
#
_symmetry.space_group_name_H-M   'P 1'
#
loop_
_entity.id
_entity.type
_entity.pdbx_description
1 polymer ?
#
loop_
_entity_poly.entity_id
_entity_poly.type
_entity_poly.pdbx_seq_one_letter_code
_entity_poly.pdbx_strand_id
1 'polypeptide(L)'
;RGLGDVYKRQVIELMGGTTPAKQYILEALEAGKQVVTANKDLLAEHGEEVMGMADKMHADLQFEAAVAGAIPIIRPLKQSMAGNNITEIIGIVNGTTNYILTKMTESGMNYKDALAKATELGYAEADPTADVEGYDAGRKMAIMSSIAFNSRVTFNQVYTEGITKITAEDIKYAK
;
A
#
# COMPACT_ATOMS: atom_id res chain seq x y z
N ARG A 1 8.69 28.71 10.12
CA ARG A 1 9.76 27.69 10.28
C ARG A 1 10.60 28.08 11.47
N GLY A 2 10.65 27.26 12.55
CA GLY A 2 11.43 27.58 13.75
C GLY A 2 12.85 27.02 13.63
N LEU A 3 13.75 27.54 14.47
CA LEU A 3 15.15 27.04 14.57
C LEU A 3 15.26 25.51 14.75
N GLY A 4 14.22 24.86 15.28
CA GLY A 4 14.14 23.39 15.41
C GLY A 4 14.21 22.63 14.09
N ASP A 5 13.84 23.23 12.95
CA ASP A 5 13.86 22.56 11.64
C ASP A 5 15.28 22.42 11.07
N VAL A 6 16.20 23.29 11.45
CA VAL A 6 17.61 23.25 11.01
C VAL A 6 18.34 22.02 11.54
N TYR A 7 17.97 21.55 12.71
CA TYR A 7 18.63 20.42 13.38
C TYR A 7 17.93 19.07 13.16
N LYS A 8 16.70 19.07 12.63
CA LYS A 8 15.98 17.83 12.34
C LYS A 8 16.57 17.16 11.09
N ARG A 9 17.07 15.97 11.24
CA ARG A 9 17.63 15.17 10.15
C ARG A 9 16.60 14.27 9.46
N GLN A 10 15.42 14.12 10.05
CA GLN A 10 14.38 13.21 9.59
C GLN A 10 13.02 13.91 9.55
N VAL A 11 12.25 13.59 8.52
CA VAL A 11 10.86 14.00 8.34
C VAL A 11 9.99 12.76 8.24
N ILE A 12 8.88 12.74 8.98
CA ILE A 12 7.89 11.67 8.95
C ILE A 12 6.63 12.24 8.31
N GLU A 13 6.19 11.64 7.20
CA GLU A 13 4.98 12.01 6.49
C GLU A 13 3.91 10.93 6.69
N LEU A 14 2.76 11.30 7.26
CA LEU A 14 1.62 10.44 7.56
C LEU A 14 0.28 11.12 7.19
N MET A 15 0.31 12.05 6.24
CA MET A 15 -0.87 12.87 5.90
C MET A 15 -1.87 12.12 5.03
N GLY A 16 -1.38 11.22 4.19
CA GLY A 16 -2.18 10.59 3.15
C GLY A 16 -2.47 11.50 1.95
N GLY A 17 -3.01 10.93 0.88
CA GLY A 17 -3.21 11.61 -0.39
C GLY A 17 -1.90 11.98 -1.09
N THR A 18 -1.98 12.53 -2.31
CA THR A 18 -0.78 12.84 -3.10
C THR A 18 -0.34 14.29 -2.95
N THR A 19 -1.27 15.21 -2.77
CA THR A 19 -1.01 16.64 -2.64
C THR A 19 -1.59 17.15 -1.30
N PRO A 20 -0.81 17.84 -0.45
CA PRO A 20 0.55 18.37 -0.64
C PRO A 20 1.69 17.42 -0.19
N ALA A 21 1.40 16.15 0.15
CA ALA A 21 2.39 15.22 0.69
C ALA A 21 3.63 15.08 -0.20
N LYS A 22 3.44 14.95 -1.53
CA LYS A 22 4.53 14.86 -2.49
C LYS A 22 5.48 16.06 -2.40
N GLN A 23 4.92 17.26 -2.39
CA GLN A 23 5.71 18.49 -2.31
C GLN A 23 6.57 18.52 -1.04
N TYR A 24 5.99 18.17 0.10
CA TYR A 24 6.73 18.20 1.38
C TYR A 24 7.83 17.13 1.45
N ILE A 25 7.60 15.97 0.85
CA ILE A 25 8.63 14.92 0.75
C ILE A 25 9.78 15.41 -0.13
N LEU A 26 9.49 15.95 -1.31
CA LEU A 26 10.51 16.47 -2.23
C LEU A 26 11.32 17.60 -1.59
N GLU A 27 10.66 18.59 -0.97
CA GLU A 27 11.33 19.67 -0.24
C GLU A 27 12.23 19.16 0.90
N ALA A 28 11.78 18.12 1.62
CA ALA A 28 12.57 17.52 2.69
C ALA A 28 13.82 16.82 2.14
N LEU A 29 13.66 16.05 1.07
CA LEU A 29 14.78 15.35 0.40
C LEU A 29 15.78 16.35 -0.19
N GLU A 30 15.29 17.40 -0.89
CA GLU A 30 16.14 18.50 -1.40
C GLU A 30 16.94 19.20 -0.31
N ALA A 31 16.38 19.29 0.89
CA ALA A 31 17.07 19.83 2.07
C ALA A 31 18.02 18.81 2.73
N GLY A 32 18.29 17.66 2.11
CA GLY A 32 19.17 16.60 2.62
C GLY A 32 18.63 15.88 3.85
N LYS A 33 17.32 15.87 4.05
CA LYS A 33 16.68 15.19 5.19
C LYS A 33 16.25 13.78 4.81
N GLN A 34 16.41 12.85 5.75
CA GLN A 34 15.86 11.50 5.63
C GLN A 34 14.33 11.55 5.73
N VAL A 35 13.63 10.75 4.93
CA VAL A 35 12.15 10.74 4.94
C VAL A 35 11.63 9.35 5.27
N VAL A 36 10.60 9.32 6.13
CA VAL A 36 9.79 8.13 6.41
C VAL A 36 8.35 8.44 6.01
N THR A 37 7.76 7.61 5.18
CA THR A 37 6.35 7.76 4.78
C THR A 37 5.59 6.44 4.86
N ALA A 38 4.28 6.50 5.14
CA ALA A 38 3.34 5.39 5.03
C ALA A 38 2.37 5.58 3.84
N ASN A 39 2.64 6.57 2.98
CA ASN A 39 1.72 7.02 1.95
C ASN A 39 1.79 6.14 0.69
N LYS A 40 1.01 5.05 0.70
CA LYS A 40 0.97 4.12 -0.43
C LYS A 40 0.47 4.74 -1.72
N ASP A 41 -0.49 5.68 -1.63
CA ASP A 41 -1.09 6.32 -2.80
C ASP A 41 -0.03 7.12 -3.56
N LEU A 42 0.73 7.92 -2.82
CA LEU A 42 1.84 8.69 -3.37
C LEU A 42 2.92 7.80 -3.98
N LEU A 43 3.29 6.71 -3.30
CA LEU A 43 4.33 5.80 -3.80
C LEU A 43 3.87 5.02 -5.04
N ALA A 44 2.59 4.62 -5.10
CA ALA A 44 2.05 3.91 -6.25
C ALA A 44 1.90 4.79 -7.51
N GLU A 45 1.75 6.09 -7.33
CA GLU A 45 1.57 7.05 -8.42
C GLU A 45 2.86 7.81 -8.79
N HIS A 46 3.62 8.21 -7.77
CA HIS A 46 4.79 9.10 -7.89
C HIS A 46 6.08 8.51 -7.29
N GLY A 47 6.12 7.19 -7.05
CA GLY A 47 7.26 6.54 -6.42
C GLY A 47 8.59 6.80 -7.10
N GLU A 48 8.62 6.83 -8.45
CA GLU A 48 9.84 7.11 -9.20
C GLU A 48 10.39 8.51 -8.91
N GLU A 49 9.52 9.52 -8.90
CA GLU A 49 9.93 10.92 -8.67
C GLU A 49 10.56 11.09 -7.28
N VAL A 50 9.89 10.53 -6.25
CA VAL A 50 10.40 10.68 -4.86
C VAL A 50 11.61 9.80 -4.60
N MET A 51 11.68 8.58 -5.15
CA MET A 51 12.86 7.73 -5.04
C MET A 51 14.05 8.30 -5.81
N GLY A 52 13.82 8.79 -7.02
CA GLY A 52 14.86 9.45 -7.82
C GLY A 52 15.41 10.70 -7.13
N MET A 53 14.56 11.47 -6.43
CA MET A 53 15.04 12.60 -5.63
C MET A 53 15.85 12.13 -4.43
N ALA A 54 15.43 11.08 -3.73
CA ALA A 54 16.18 10.51 -2.61
C ALA A 54 17.57 10.05 -3.05
N ASP A 55 17.67 9.32 -4.16
CA ASP A 55 18.93 8.86 -4.74
C ASP A 55 19.83 10.06 -5.14
N LYS A 56 19.28 11.04 -5.83
CA LYS A 56 20.01 12.25 -6.25
C LYS A 56 20.59 13.02 -5.07
N MET A 57 19.86 13.09 -3.97
CA MET A 57 20.26 13.83 -2.78
C MET A 57 21.03 12.97 -1.76
N HIS A 58 21.26 11.69 -2.07
CA HIS A 58 21.86 10.71 -1.15
C HIS A 58 21.14 10.67 0.21
N ALA A 59 19.81 10.80 0.19
CA ALA A 59 18.96 10.76 1.35
C ALA A 59 18.15 9.47 1.41
N ASP A 60 17.94 8.92 2.61
CA ASP A 60 17.10 7.72 2.78
C ASP A 60 15.62 8.06 2.66
N LEU A 61 14.90 7.26 1.88
CA LEU A 61 13.45 7.20 1.85
C LEU A 61 12.98 5.84 2.37
N GLN A 62 12.34 5.82 3.53
CA GLN A 62 11.82 4.62 4.17
C GLN A 62 10.29 4.61 4.11
N PHE A 63 9.70 3.46 3.74
CA PHE A 63 8.25 3.36 3.52
C PHE A 63 7.68 1.98 3.88
N GLU A 64 8.22 1.33 4.91
CA GLU A 64 7.76 0.00 5.36
C GLU A 64 6.26 -0.04 5.63
N ALA A 65 5.72 1.00 6.27
CA ALA A 65 4.30 1.06 6.64
C ALA A 65 3.35 1.34 5.47
N ALA A 66 3.86 1.60 4.27
CA ALA A 66 3.03 1.78 3.08
C ALA A 66 2.37 0.46 2.63
N VAL A 67 2.99 -0.69 2.93
CA VAL A 67 2.46 -2.02 2.60
C VAL A 67 2.51 -2.90 3.85
N ALA A 68 1.41 -3.63 4.10
CA ALA A 68 1.30 -4.62 5.19
C ALA A 68 1.68 -4.05 6.56
N GLY A 69 1.02 -2.97 6.99
CA GLY A 69 1.30 -2.26 8.24
C GLY A 69 1.58 -3.20 9.41
N ALA A 70 2.64 -2.94 10.16
CA ALA A 70 3.20 -3.76 11.24
C ALA A 70 3.77 -5.14 10.83
N ILE A 71 3.65 -5.56 9.57
CA ILE A 71 4.24 -6.79 9.04
C ILE A 71 5.39 -6.41 8.10
N PRO A 72 6.65 -6.72 8.41
CA PRO A 72 7.78 -6.33 7.57
C PRO A 72 7.75 -7.06 6.22
N ILE A 73 7.68 -6.32 5.13
CA ILE A 73 7.76 -6.87 3.76
C ILE A 73 8.69 -6.06 2.85
N ILE A 74 8.67 -4.74 2.91
CA ILE A 74 9.48 -3.89 2.05
C ILE A 74 10.97 -4.08 2.35
N ARG A 75 11.35 -4.05 3.63
CA ARG A 75 12.73 -4.25 4.05
C ARG A 75 13.24 -5.67 3.70
N PRO A 76 12.52 -6.76 3.97
CA PRO A 76 12.89 -8.08 3.48
C PRO A 76 13.10 -8.15 1.97
N LEU A 77 12.21 -7.60 1.16
CA LEU A 77 12.37 -7.56 -0.29
C LEU A 77 13.62 -6.80 -0.72
N LYS A 78 13.88 -5.61 -0.14
CA LYS A 78 15.01 -4.75 -0.50
C LYS A 78 16.35 -5.25 0.02
N GLN A 79 16.41 -5.91 1.16
CA GLN A 79 17.65 -6.26 1.85
C GLN A 79 17.87 -7.76 1.90
N SER A 80 16.94 -8.53 2.49
CA SER A 80 17.18 -9.96 2.73
C SER A 80 17.11 -10.78 1.45
N MET A 81 16.29 -10.36 0.50
CA MET A 81 16.07 -11.05 -0.77
C MET A 81 16.80 -10.39 -1.95
N ALA A 82 17.62 -9.37 -1.72
CA ALA A 82 18.27 -8.60 -2.79
C ALA A 82 19.14 -9.46 -3.73
N GLY A 83 19.70 -10.57 -3.24
CA GLY A 83 20.48 -11.51 -4.03
C GLY A 83 19.68 -12.63 -4.72
N ASN A 84 18.35 -12.64 -4.57
CA ASN A 84 17.48 -13.67 -5.12
C ASN A 84 16.77 -13.17 -6.38
N ASN A 85 16.42 -14.10 -7.26
CA ASN A 85 15.53 -13.84 -8.38
C ASN A 85 14.10 -14.17 -7.97
N ILE A 86 13.31 -13.15 -7.64
CA ILE A 86 11.90 -13.31 -7.27
C ILE A 86 11.09 -13.47 -8.54
N THR A 87 10.35 -14.57 -8.64
CA THR A 87 9.54 -14.89 -9.81
C THR A 87 8.07 -14.57 -9.60
N GLU A 88 7.61 -14.56 -8.35
CA GLU A 88 6.20 -14.37 -8.02
C GLU A 88 6.04 -13.86 -6.57
N ILE A 89 4.98 -13.07 -6.34
CA ILE A 89 4.50 -12.68 -5.02
C ILE A 89 3.01 -13.00 -4.94
N ILE A 90 2.63 -13.82 -3.99
CA ILE A 90 1.23 -14.17 -3.72
C ILE A 90 0.94 -13.85 -2.25
N GLY A 91 -0.20 -13.20 -1.97
CA GLY A 91 -0.56 -12.90 -0.59
C GLY A 91 -1.92 -12.23 -0.45
N ILE A 92 -2.39 -12.20 0.79
CA ILE A 92 -3.56 -11.43 1.21
C ILE A 92 -3.05 -10.09 1.72
N VAL A 93 -3.43 -9.00 1.05
CA VAL A 93 -2.90 -7.66 1.34
C VAL A 93 -3.97 -6.65 1.80
N ASN A 94 -5.22 -7.09 1.90
CA ASN A 94 -6.32 -6.26 2.37
C ASN A 94 -7.17 -6.98 3.43
N GLY A 95 -7.25 -6.42 4.64
CA GLY A 95 -7.95 -7.02 5.78
C GLY A 95 -9.47 -7.00 5.63
N THR A 96 -10.03 -5.92 5.10
CA THR A 96 -11.48 -5.73 4.93
C THR A 96 -12.07 -6.78 4.00
N THR A 97 -11.50 -6.93 2.81
CA THR A 97 -11.96 -7.92 1.83
C THR A 97 -11.71 -9.35 2.30
N ASN A 98 -10.59 -9.60 2.98
CA ASN A 98 -10.34 -10.90 3.61
C ASN A 98 -11.43 -11.26 4.62
N TYR A 99 -11.83 -10.32 5.50
CA TYR A 99 -12.92 -10.53 6.45
C TYR A 99 -14.24 -10.85 5.74
N ILE A 100 -14.61 -10.03 4.73
CA ILE A 100 -15.87 -10.19 3.98
C ILE A 100 -15.92 -11.57 3.33
N LEU A 101 -14.89 -11.93 2.55
CA LEU A 101 -14.85 -13.21 1.85
C LEU A 101 -14.80 -14.41 2.83
N THR A 102 -14.14 -14.27 3.97
CA THR A 102 -14.14 -15.28 5.03
C THR A 102 -15.56 -15.50 5.56
N LYS A 103 -16.33 -14.44 5.84
CA LYS A 103 -17.72 -14.55 6.31
C LYS A 103 -18.64 -15.16 5.26
N MET A 104 -18.46 -14.80 3.99
CA MET A 104 -19.20 -15.43 2.89
C MET A 104 -18.87 -16.93 2.80
N THR A 105 -17.62 -17.31 2.97
CA THR A 105 -17.14 -18.69 2.84
C THR A 105 -17.56 -19.57 4.03
N GLU A 106 -17.36 -19.11 5.25
CA GLU A 106 -17.57 -19.91 6.48
C GLU A 106 -19.01 -19.87 6.96
N SER A 107 -19.65 -18.71 6.89
CA SER A 107 -21.01 -18.50 7.43
C SER A 107 -22.10 -18.48 6.35
N GLY A 108 -21.73 -18.58 5.07
CA GLY A 108 -22.68 -18.52 3.96
C GLY A 108 -23.38 -17.17 3.81
N MET A 109 -22.80 -16.10 4.37
CA MET A 109 -23.34 -14.74 4.23
C MET A 109 -23.29 -14.30 2.78
N ASN A 110 -24.28 -13.51 2.35
CA ASN A 110 -24.14 -12.77 1.10
C ASN A 110 -23.21 -11.56 1.28
N TYR A 111 -22.74 -11.02 0.16
CA TYR A 111 -21.80 -9.89 0.17
C TYR A 111 -22.29 -8.68 0.96
N LYS A 112 -23.55 -8.30 0.80
CA LYS A 112 -24.13 -7.10 1.47
C LYS A 112 -24.13 -7.23 2.98
N ASP A 113 -24.52 -8.39 3.49
CA ASP A 113 -24.59 -8.65 4.92
C ASP A 113 -23.16 -8.75 5.52
N ALA A 114 -22.24 -9.37 4.80
CA ALA A 114 -20.84 -9.45 5.21
C ALA A 114 -20.16 -8.07 5.25
N LEU A 115 -20.43 -7.20 4.27
CA LEU A 115 -19.95 -5.82 4.26
C LEU A 115 -20.56 -5.01 5.41
N ALA A 116 -21.88 -5.10 5.63
CA ALA A 116 -22.54 -4.41 6.74
C ALA A 116 -21.92 -4.83 8.09
N LYS A 117 -21.63 -6.10 8.25
CA LYS A 117 -20.99 -6.62 9.45
C LYS A 117 -19.54 -6.14 9.60
N ALA A 118 -18.80 -6.04 8.49
CA ALA A 118 -17.44 -5.48 8.48
C ALA A 118 -17.46 -4.01 8.92
N THR A 119 -18.43 -3.23 8.46
CA THR A 119 -18.61 -1.82 8.85
C THR A 119 -18.99 -1.69 10.33
N GLU A 120 -19.93 -2.49 10.81
CA GLU A 120 -20.34 -2.51 12.23
C GLU A 120 -19.14 -2.77 13.16
N LEU A 121 -18.24 -3.65 12.76
CA LEU A 121 -17.06 -4.05 13.54
C LEU A 121 -15.85 -3.13 13.33
N GLY A 122 -15.95 -2.11 12.46
CA GLY A 122 -14.87 -1.18 12.17
C GLY A 122 -13.77 -1.72 11.24
N TYR A 123 -14.01 -2.84 10.55
CA TYR A 123 -13.10 -3.34 9.52
C TYR A 123 -13.25 -2.59 8.18
N ALA A 124 -14.46 -2.11 7.88
CA ALA A 124 -14.72 -1.28 6.72
C ALA A 124 -15.08 0.13 7.15
N GLU A 125 -14.54 1.12 6.45
CA GLU A 125 -14.91 2.53 6.60
C GLU A 125 -16.30 2.80 5.96
N ALA A 126 -16.81 4.03 6.16
CA ALA A 126 -18.09 4.46 5.59
C ALA A 126 -18.08 4.43 4.04
N ASP A 127 -16.94 4.72 3.43
CA ASP A 127 -16.68 4.50 2.00
C ASP A 127 -15.64 3.39 1.83
N PRO A 128 -16.04 2.14 1.63
CA PRO A 128 -15.14 1.00 1.48
C PRO A 128 -14.64 0.80 0.05
N THR A 129 -14.92 1.72 -0.88
CA THR A 129 -14.66 1.55 -2.33
C THR A 129 -13.23 1.14 -2.62
N ALA A 130 -12.26 1.78 -1.98
CA ALA A 130 -10.84 1.46 -2.20
C ALA A 130 -10.50 0.01 -1.86
N ASP A 131 -11.17 -0.55 -0.85
CA ASP A 131 -10.99 -1.95 -0.44
C ASP A 131 -11.73 -2.89 -1.38
N VAL A 132 -13.05 -2.70 -1.51
CA VAL A 132 -13.93 -3.67 -2.18
C VAL A 132 -13.79 -3.69 -3.71
N GLU A 133 -13.31 -2.61 -4.31
CA GLU A 133 -12.97 -2.54 -5.74
C GLU A 133 -11.50 -2.92 -6.03
N GLY A 134 -10.72 -3.28 -5.00
CA GLY A 134 -9.36 -3.79 -5.14
C GLY A 134 -8.28 -2.72 -5.30
N TYR A 135 -8.60 -1.44 -5.19
CA TYR A 135 -7.63 -0.35 -5.41
C TYR A 135 -6.53 -0.32 -4.35
N ASP A 136 -6.86 -0.57 -3.09
CA ASP A 136 -5.88 -0.69 -2.02
C ASP A 136 -4.88 -1.82 -2.29
N ALA A 137 -5.39 -2.99 -2.65
CA ALA A 137 -4.55 -4.14 -3.01
C ALA A 137 -3.68 -3.84 -4.24
N GLY A 138 -4.26 -3.23 -5.28
CA GLY A 138 -3.55 -2.86 -6.50
C GLY A 138 -2.40 -1.89 -6.26
N ARG A 139 -2.59 -0.87 -5.39
CA ARG A 139 -1.51 0.06 -5.03
C ARG A 139 -0.37 -0.63 -4.27
N LYS A 140 -0.69 -1.52 -3.35
CA LYS A 140 0.31 -2.33 -2.64
C LYS A 140 1.09 -3.24 -3.58
N MET A 141 0.40 -3.85 -4.54
CA MET A 141 1.04 -4.67 -5.58
C MET A 141 1.95 -3.86 -6.48
N ALA A 142 1.59 -2.64 -6.88
CA ALA A 142 2.45 -1.76 -7.65
C ALA A 142 3.79 -1.49 -6.93
N ILE A 143 3.73 -1.18 -5.63
CA ILE A 143 4.91 -0.92 -4.81
C ILE A 143 5.78 -2.19 -4.69
N MET A 144 5.18 -3.32 -4.30
CA MET A 144 5.93 -4.58 -4.11
C MET A 144 6.53 -5.09 -5.42
N SER A 145 5.79 -5.02 -6.52
CA SER A 145 6.27 -5.43 -7.85
C SER A 145 7.45 -4.57 -8.31
N SER A 146 7.40 -3.26 -8.06
CA SER A 146 8.50 -2.36 -8.41
C SER A 146 9.80 -2.76 -7.72
N ILE A 147 9.72 -3.17 -6.46
CA ILE A 147 10.88 -3.60 -5.69
C ILE A 147 11.33 -5.01 -6.10
N ALA A 148 10.40 -5.96 -6.09
CA ALA A 148 10.74 -7.38 -6.27
C ALA A 148 11.25 -7.72 -7.67
N PHE A 149 10.72 -7.05 -8.70
CA PHE A 149 11.08 -7.30 -10.09
C PHE A 149 12.03 -6.25 -10.66
N ASN A 150 12.52 -5.35 -9.81
CA ASN A 150 13.41 -4.25 -10.19
C ASN A 150 12.90 -3.51 -11.44
N SER A 151 11.62 -3.21 -11.46
CA SER A 151 10.90 -2.62 -12.59
C SER A 151 10.01 -1.50 -12.10
N ARG A 152 9.81 -0.49 -12.94
CA ARG A 152 8.86 0.57 -12.62
C ARG A 152 7.44 0.08 -12.89
N VAL A 153 6.67 -0.15 -11.83
CA VAL A 153 5.24 -0.50 -11.91
C VAL A 153 4.43 0.57 -11.20
N THR A 154 3.53 1.23 -11.95
CA THR A 154 2.56 2.19 -11.41
C THR A 154 1.21 1.52 -11.20
N PHE A 155 0.36 2.11 -10.36
CA PHE A 155 -0.98 1.56 -10.12
C PHE A 155 -1.78 1.34 -11.41
N ASN A 156 -1.67 2.23 -12.39
CA ASN A 156 -2.39 2.12 -13.67
C ASN A 156 -2.00 0.88 -14.51
N GLN A 157 -0.88 0.26 -14.21
CA GLN A 157 -0.39 -0.94 -14.89
C GLN A 157 -0.80 -2.23 -14.17
N VAL A 158 -1.40 -2.12 -12.98
CA VAL A 158 -1.86 -3.26 -12.21
C VAL A 158 -3.32 -3.56 -12.56
N TYR A 159 -3.58 -4.77 -13.05
CA TYR A 159 -4.95 -5.25 -13.19
C TYR A 159 -5.57 -5.39 -11.81
N THR A 160 -6.72 -4.78 -11.60
CA THR A 160 -7.47 -4.84 -10.35
C THR A 160 -8.89 -5.34 -10.60
N GLU A 161 -9.35 -6.22 -9.74
CA GLU A 161 -10.73 -6.71 -9.73
C GLU A 161 -11.27 -6.67 -8.30
N GLY A 162 -12.46 -6.07 -8.16
CA GLY A 162 -13.16 -5.98 -6.88
C GLY A 162 -13.89 -7.27 -6.51
N ILE A 163 -14.35 -7.32 -5.26
CA ILE A 163 -15.12 -8.46 -4.73
C ILE A 163 -16.63 -8.24 -4.77
N THR A 164 -17.09 -7.09 -5.22
CA THR A 164 -18.51 -6.67 -5.20
C THR A 164 -19.44 -7.57 -6.01
N LYS A 165 -18.89 -8.29 -6.99
CA LYS A 165 -19.62 -9.21 -7.86
C LYS A 165 -19.54 -10.68 -7.43
N ILE A 166 -18.72 -11.00 -6.42
CA ILE A 166 -18.56 -12.38 -5.95
C ILE A 166 -19.81 -12.84 -5.21
N THR A 167 -20.34 -13.97 -5.61
CA THR A 167 -21.54 -14.59 -5.03
C THR A 167 -21.20 -15.77 -4.14
N ALA A 168 -22.13 -16.18 -3.29
CA ALA A 168 -21.99 -17.41 -2.51
C ALA A 168 -21.89 -18.67 -3.41
N GLU A 169 -22.41 -18.59 -4.63
CA GLU A 169 -22.35 -19.67 -5.62
C GLU A 169 -20.95 -19.78 -6.22
N ASP A 170 -20.31 -18.66 -6.56
CA ASP A 170 -18.92 -18.63 -7.01
C ASP A 170 -17.98 -19.27 -5.97
N ILE A 171 -18.21 -18.97 -4.69
CA ILE A 171 -17.43 -19.55 -3.59
C ILE A 171 -17.63 -21.08 -3.49
N LYS A 172 -18.83 -21.58 -3.77
CA LYS A 172 -19.07 -23.05 -3.79
C LYS A 172 -18.35 -23.74 -4.93
N TYR A 173 -18.28 -23.07 -6.09
CA TYR A 173 -17.58 -23.64 -7.25
C TYR A 173 -16.04 -23.60 -7.11
N ALA A 174 -15.52 -22.70 -6.26
CA ALA A 174 -14.09 -22.59 -5.99
C ALA A 174 -13.56 -23.60 -4.95
N LYS A 175 -14.45 -24.35 -4.28
CA LYS A 175 -14.11 -25.42 -3.31
C LYS A 175 -13.97 -26.77 -4.00
#